data_d979c489c81ab9e424ba799d86394f38
#
_entry.id   d979c489c81ab9e424ba799d86394f38
#
_cell.length_a   1.000
_cell.length_b   1.000
_cell.length_c   1.000
_cell.angle_alpha   90.00
_cell.angle_beta   90.00
_cell.angle_gamma   90.00
#
_symmetry.space_group_name_H-M   'P 1'
#
loop_
_entity.id
_entity.type
_entity.pdbx_description
1 polymer ?
#
loop_
_entity_poly.entity_id
_entity_poly.type
_entity_poly.pdbx_seq_one_letter_code
_entity_poly.pdbx_strand_id
1 'polypeptide(L)'
;MIISCVRTFILYFAVIVAMRLMGKRQIGEMQPFELVVTLMLSDLAAVPMQETGIPLLSGVVPIGVLLFLEITLSFISLKSKRARAFLLGRPAILIRGGKLNEKEMRRLRINIDDIQDELRKKDIASISEVEIAILETDGNISAFPMADGGGLPYTLISDGRIIDKNLQKSGVSRKKLRDMLGGVPPEAVLVATYDKEKGLSYQKKEE
;
A
#
# COMPACT_ATOMS: atom_id res chain seq x y z
N MET A 1 39.14 15.73 12.46
CA MET A 1 38.22 15.07 13.40
C MET A 1 37.06 15.96 13.82
N ILE A 2 37.24 17.16 14.42
CA ILE A 2 36.12 18.05 14.84
C ILE A 2 35.21 18.42 13.65
N ILE A 3 35.81 18.76 12.50
CA ILE A 3 35.05 19.11 11.29
C ILE A 3 34.18 17.93 10.84
N SER A 4 34.68 16.70 10.86
CA SER A 4 33.91 15.50 10.50
C SER A 4 32.74 15.28 11.48
N CYS A 5 32.95 15.48 12.79
CA CYS A 5 31.89 15.39 13.80
C CYS A 5 30.77 16.40 13.54
N VAL A 6 31.14 17.68 13.27
CA VAL A 6 30.14 18.72 12.95
C VAL A 6 29.37 18.39 11.66
N ARG A 7 30.05 17.92 10.62
CA ARG A 7 29.41 17.49 9.36
C ARG A 7 28.45 16.34 9.57
N THR A 8 28.88 15.32 10.33
CA THR A 8 28.04 14.17 10.65
C THR A 8 26.78 14.62 11.38
N PHE A 9 26.91 15.52 12.36
CA PHE A 9 25.77 16.05 13.07
C PHE A 9 24.77 16.74 12.14
N ILE A 10 25.24 17.64 11.28
CA ILE A 10 24.40 18.38 10.33
C ILE A 10 23.69 17.43 9.36
N LEU A 11 24.43 16.51 8.73
CA LEU A 11 23.87 15.57 7.76
C LEU A 11 22.94 14.56 8.39
N TYR A 12 23.23 14.10 9.60
CA TYR A 12 22.34 13.24 10.36
C TYR A 12 20.98 13.90 10.59
N PHE A 13 20.95 15.17 11.03
CA PHE A 13 19.71 15.89 11.18
C PHE A 13 19.02 16.16 9.85
N ALA A 14 19.76 16.46 8.78
CA ALA A 14 19.18 16.64 7.44
C ALA A 14 18.48 15.37 6.97
N VAL A 15 19.08 14.20 7.15
CA VAL A 15 18.48 12.91 6.78
C VAL A 15 17.25 12.60 7.65
N ILE A 16 17.31 12.82 8.97
CA ILE A 16 16.15 12.62 9.86
C ILE A 16 14.97 13.51 9.44
N VAL A 17 15.25 14.79 9.16
CA VAL A 17 14.20 15.73 8.70
C VAL A 17 13.63 15.26 7.37
N ALA A 18 14.47 14.87 6.41
CA ALA A 18 14.04 14.32 5.13
C ALA A 18 13.13 13.11 5.33
N MET A 19 13.56 12.10 6.09
CA MET A 19 12.76 10.90 6.37
C MET A 19 11.44 11.23 7.08
N ARG A 20 11.44 12.18 8.01
CA ARG A 20 10.23 12.59 8.72
C ARG A 20 9.22 13.28 7.81
N LEU A 21 9.68 14.10 6.84
CA LEU A 21 8.84 14.79 5.86
C LEU A 21 8.29 13.83 4.79
N MET A 22 9.01 12.75 4.47
CA MET A 22 8.54 11.69 3.57
C MET A 22 7.35 10.89 4.14
N GLY A 23 7.12 10.94 5.46
CA GLY A 23 5.92 10.40 6.10
C GLY A 23 6.15 9.18 7.00
N LYS A 24 5.09 8.76 7.73
CA LYS A 24 5.14 7.71 8.77
C LYS A 24 5.18 6.27 8.22
N ARG A 25 5.05 6.06 6.93
CA ARG A 25 4.95 4.73 6.30
C ARG A 25 6.26 3.93 6.34
N GLN A 26 7.39 4.58 6.60
CA GLN A 26 8.72 4.01 6.39
C GLN A 26 9.18 2.98 7.43
N ILE A 27 8.47 2.78 8.54
CA ILE A 27 9.02 2.01 9.68
C ILE A 27 8.47 0.57 9.75
N GLY A 28 7.39 0.23 9.05
CA GLY A 28 6.78 -1.09 9.19
C GLY A 28 6.75 -1.92 7.91
N GLU A 29 6.39 -1.31 6.79
CA GLU A 29 6.20 -2.00 5.50
C GLU A 29 6.71 -1.09 4.37
N MET A 30 8.05 -1.08 4.18
CA MET A 30 8.69 -0.28 3.15
C MET A 30 8.30 -0.79 1.76
N GLN A 31 7.81 0.10 0.93
CA GLN A 31 7.63 -0.23 -0.49
C GLN A 31 9.00 -0.27 -1.20
N PRO A 32 9.16 -1.07 -2.27
CA PRO A 32 10.46 -1.22 -2.93
C PRO A 32 11.12 0.10 -3.36
N PHE A 33 10.31 1.10 -3.79
CA PHE A 33 10.87 2.39 -4.20
C PHE A 33 11.31 3.26 -3.01
N GLU A 34 10.63 3.16 -1.85
CA GLU A 34 11.02 3.85 -0.60
C GLU A 34 12.37 3.32 -0.09
N LEU A 35 12.61 2.01 -0.24
CA LEU A 35 13.90 1.40 0.06
C LEU A 35 15.01 2.00 -0.80
N VAL A 36 14.79 2.15 -2.11
CA VAL A 36 15.77 2.76 -3.02
C VAL A 36 16.09 4.19 -2.59
N VAL A 37 15.08 5.01 -2.28
CA VAL A 37 15.29 6.38 -1.82
C VAL A 37 16.07 6.41 -0.50
N THR A 38 15.77 5.51 0.44
CA THR A 38 16.50 5.43 1.71
C THR A 38 17.97 5.07 1.51
N LEU A 39 18.29 4.13 0.61
CA LEU A 39 19.66 3.78 0.27
C LEU A 39 20.38 4.96 -0.39
N MET A 40 19.73 5.67 -1.32
CA MET A 40 20.29 6.86 -1.95
C MET A 40 20.57 7.99 -0.95
N LEU A 41 19.65 8.22 0.01
CA LEU A 41 19.86 9.19 1.09
C LEU A 41 21.09 8.85 1.94
N SER A 42 21.26 7.56 2.25
CA SER A 42 22.42 7.09 3.02
C SER A 42 23.73 7.35 2.29
N ASP A 43 23.80 7.05 1.00
CA ASP A 43 24.97 7.29 0.17
C ASP A 43 25.31 8.79 0.04
N LEU A 44 24.31 9.61 -0.22
CA LEU A 44 24.47 11.06 -0.37
C LEU A 44 24.98 11.73 0.92
N ALA A 45 24.59 11.20 2.07
CA ALA A 45 25.08 11.68 3.35
C ALA A 45 26.49 11.15 3.68
N ALA A 46 26.80 9.88 3.34
CA ALA A 46 28.02 9.22 3.74
C ALA A 46 29.28 9.89 3.17
N VAL A 47 29.26 10.27 1.87
CA VAL A 47 30.41 10.86 1.19
C VAL A 47 30.90 12.16 1.83
N PRO A 48 30.06 13.21 2.02
CA PRO A 48 30.51 14.45 2.65
C PRO A 48 30.77 14.33 4.15
N MET A 49 30.31 13.26 4.82
CA MET A 49 30.69 12.93 6.20
C MET A 49 32.13 12.45 6.30
N GLN A 50 32.55 11.61 5.35
CA GLN A 50 33.87 10.97 5.36
C GLN A 50 34.96 11.88 4.78
N GLU A 51 34.64 12.58 3.69
CA GLU A 51 35.60 13.38 2.95
C GLU A 51 35.43 14.88 3.26
N THR A 52 36.36 15.41 4.05
CA THR A 52 36.36 16.83 4.46
C THR A 52 36.65 17.80 3.32
N GLY A 53 37.30 17.33 2.24
CA GLY A 53 37.55 18.11 1.02
C GLY A 53 36.32 18.39 0.18
N ILE A 54 35.27 17.60 0.34
CA ILE A 54 34.00 17.76 -0.38
C ILE A 54 33.12 18.79 0.35
N PRO A 55 32.52 19.78 -0.34
CA PRO A 55 31.59 20.72 0.28
C PRO A 55 30.40 20.01 0.93
N LEU A 56 29.94 20.47 2.10
CA LEU A 56 28.77 19.90 2.78
C LEU A 56 27.49 19.98 1.93
N LEU A 57 27.36 21.02 1.13
CA LEU A 57 26.23 21.25 0.23
C LEU A 57 26.10 20.15 -0.85
N SER A 58 27.18 19.49 -1.22
CA SER A 58 27.13 18.37 -2.17
C SER A 58 26.33 17.16 -1.65
N GLY A 59 26.11 17.05 -0.35
CA GLY A 59 25.20 16.08 0.25
C GLY A 59 23.81 16.67 0.51
N VAL A 60 23.74 17.86 1.12
CA VAL A 60 22.48 18.47 1.53
C VAL A 60 21.57 18.80 0.33
N VAL A 61 22.13 19.35 -0.76
CA VAL A 61 21.33 19.71 -1.94
C VAL A 61 20.69 18.49 -2.62
N PRO A 62 21.42 17.41 -2.94
CA PRO A 62 20.80 16.20 -3.49
C PRO A 62 19.76 15.55 -2.55
N ILE A 63 20.00 15.56 -1.23
CA ILE A 63 19.01 15.10 -0.24
C ILE A 63 17.71 15.92 -0.38
N GLY A 64 17.80 17.24 -0.48
CA GLY A 64 16.66 18.13 -0.71
C GLY A 64 15.94 17.85 -2.03
N VAL A 65 16.67 17.57 -3.10
CA VAL A 65 16.08 17.19 -4.40
C VAL A 65 15.36 15.86 -4.32
N LEU A 66 15.95 14.84 -3.69
CA LEU A 66 15.29 13.54 -3.49
C LEU A 66 14.02 13.68 -2.66
N LEU A 67 14.05 14.46 -1.58
CA LEU A 67 12.90 14.73 -0.76
C LEU A 67 11.77 15.40 -1.58
N PHE A 68 12.11 16.39 -2.38
CA PHE A 68 11.14 17.07 -3.26
C PHE A 68 10.51 16.11 -4.28
N LEU A 69 11.32 15.27 -4.91
CA LEU A 69 10.85 14.24 -5.86
C LEU A 69 9.92 13.26 -5.18
N GLU A 70 10.28 12.75 -4.00
CA GLU A 70 9.48 11.80 -3.24
C GLU A 70 8.11 12.37 -2.84
N ILE A 71 8.08 13.58 -2.29
CA ILE A 71 6.84 14.26 -1.93
C ILE A 71 5.97 14.47 -3.18
N THR A 72 6.58 14.86 -4.31
CA THR A 72 5.87 15.06 -5.58
C THR A 72 5.27 13.75 -6.09
N LEU A 73 6.04 12.65 -6.11
CA LEU A 73 5.57 11.33 -6.53
C LEU A 73 4.46 10.81 -5.61
N SER A 74 4.61 10.98 -4.30
CA SER A 74 3.59 10.63 -3.32
C SER A 74 2.28 11.38 -3.58
N PHE A 75 2.34 12.69 -3.82
CA PHE A 75 1.17 13.51 -4.14
C PHE A 75 0.50 13.09 -5.45
N ILE A 76 1.28 12.82 -6.51
CA ILE A 76 0.77 12.31 -7.79
C ILE A 76 0.08 10.95 -7.59
N SER A 77 0.67 10.06 -6.78
CA SER A 77 0.10 8.74 -6.49
C SER A 77 -1.23 8.82 -5.74
N LEU A 78 -1.44 9.83 -4.91
CA LEU A 78 -2.71 10.07 -4.22
C LEU A 78 -3.81 10.50 -5.19
N LYS A 79 -3.49 11.37 -6.16
CA LYS A 79 -4.48 11.89 -7.12
C LYS A 79 -4.78 10.94 -8.29
N SER A 80 -3.84 10.09 -8.68
CA SER A 80 -3.95 9.25 -9.87
C SER A 80 -3.83 7.77 -9.57
N LYS A 81 -4.94 7.01 -9.75
CA LYS A 81 -4.93 5.54 -9.66
C LYS A 81 -3.98 4.88 -10.67
N ARG A 82 -3.77 5.51 -11.84
CA ARG A 82 -2.83 5.01 -12.87
C ARG A 82 -1.38 5.23 -12.44
N ALA A 83 -1.05 6.41 -11.94
CA ALA A 83 0.28 6.71 -11.42
C ALA A 83 0.61 5.79 -10.22
N ARG A 84 -0.32 5.61 -9.30
CA ARG A 84 -0.17 4.66 -8.18
C ARG A 84 0.12 3.26 -8.68
N ALA A 85 -0.66 2.76 -9.65
CA ALA A 85 -0.48 1.42 -10.19
C ALA A 85 0.86 1.24 -10.94
N PHE A 86 1.41 2.32 -11.50
CA PHE A 86 2.73 2.32 -12.14
C PHE A 86 3.86 2.31 -11.11
N LEU A 87 3.77 3.15 -10.07
CA LEU A 87 4.82 3.30 -9.06
C LEU A 87 4.84 2.14 -8.06
N LEU A 88 3.66 1.76 -7.55
CA LEU A 88 3.51 0.78 -6.47
C LEU A 88 3.13 -0.61 -6.95
N GLY A 89 2.78 -0.76 -8.22
CA GLY A 89 2.17 -1.98 -8.71
C GLY A 89 0.69 -2.09 -8.35
N ARG A 90 0.15 -3.30 -8.48
CA ARG A 90 -1.24 -3.64 -8.13
C ARG A 90 -1.26 -4.90 -7.30
N PRO A 91 -2.09 -4.97 -6.27
CA PRO A 91 -2.33 -6.22 -5.56
C PRO A 91 -2.80 -7.31 -6.52
N ALA A 92 -2.37 -8.52 -6.29
CA ALA A 92 -2.71 -9.67 -7.13
C ALA A 92 -3.33 -10.80 -6.32
N ILE A 93 -4.44 -11.36 -6.80
CA ILE A 93 -5.12 -12.45 -6.12
C ILE A 93 -4.42 -13.76 -6.49
N LEU A 94 -3.81 -14.40 -5.49
CA LEU A 94 -3.12 -15.69 -5.62
C LEU A 94 -4.02 -16.88 -5.33
N ILE A 95 -4.94 -16.74 -4.37
CA ILE A 95 -5.92 -17.79 -4.02
C ILE A 95 -7.31 -17.15 -4.03
N ARG A 96 -8.29 -17.95 -4.49
CA ARG A 96 -9.70 -17.61 -4.39
C ARG A 96 -10.53 -18.91 -4.22
N GLY A 97 -11.32 -18.97 -3.13
CA GLY A 97 -12.17 -20.12 -2.82
C GLY A 97 -11.38 -21.43 -2.77
N GLY A 98 -10.24 -21.45 -2.07
CA GLY A 98 -9.37 -22.61 -1.93
C GLY A 98 -8.61 -23.01 -3.19
N LYS A 99 -8.63 -22.21 -4.26
CA LYS A 99 -7.97 -22.53 -5.53
C LYS A 99 -6.88 -21.51 -5.87
N LEU A 100 -5.72 -22.01 -6.28
CA LEU A 100 -4.59 -21.21 -6.74
C LEU A 100 -4.86 -20.58 -8.11
N ASN A 101 -4.40 -19.36 -8.28
CA ASN A 101 -4.38 -18.67 -9.57
C ASN A 101 -3.00 -18.84 -10.24
N GLU A 102 -2.80 -19.98 -10.92
CA GLU A 102 -1.53 -20.30 -11.57
C GLU A 102 -1.03 -19.22 -12.53
N LYS A 103 -1.94 -18.55 -13.24
CA LYS A 103 -1.59 -17.50 -14.20
C LYS A 103 -0.91 -16.32 -13.51
N GLU A 104 -1.46 -15.88 -12.37
CA GLU A 104 -0.87 -14.78 -11.58
C GLU A 104 0.43 -15.23 -10.90
N MET A 105 0.49 -16.45 -10.38
CA MET A 105 1.70 -17.01 -9.78
C MET A 105 2.87 -17.01 -10.78
N ARG A 106 2.63 -17.51 -12.01
CA ARG A 106 3.65 -17.51 -13.09
C ARG A 106 4.08 -16.09 -13.45
N ARG A 107 3.12 -15.16 -13.57
CA ARG A 107 3.39 -13.75 -13.90
C ARG A 107 4.28 -13.08 -12.84
N LEU A 108 4.03 -13.40 -11.57
CA LEU A 108 4.71 -12.80 -10.41
C LEU A 108 5.93 -13.61 -9.97
N ARG A 109 6.20 -14.76 -10.60
CA ARG A 109 7.30 -15.67 -10.27
C ARG A 109 7.28 -16.15 -8.82
N ILE A 110 6.08 -16.45 -8.32
CA ILE A 110 5.84 -16.97 -6.99
C ILE A 110 5.59 -18.48 -7.10
N ASN A 111 6.23 -19.28 -6.27
CA ASN A 111 6.01 -20.71 -6.19
C ASN A 111 4.96 -21.07 -5.12
N ILE A 112 4.58 -22.34 -5.06
CA ILE A 112 3.56 -22.82 -4.12
C ILE A 112 4.12 -22.80 -2.70
N ASP A 113 5.40 -23.13 -2.53
CA ASP A 113 6.06 -23.19 -1.23
C ASP A 113 6.08 -21.80 -0.56
N ASP A 114 6.37 -20.74 -1.33
CA ASP A 114 6.31 -19.35 -0.84
C ASP A 114 4.92 -19.01 -0.29
N ILE A 115 3.87 -19.42 -1.01
CA ILE A 115 2.48 -19.17 -0.58
C ILE A 115 2.17 -19.94 0.70
N GLN A 116 2.57 -21.21 0.77
CA GLN A 116 2.33 -22.03 1.95
C GLN A 116 3.08 -21.52 3.17
N ASP A 117 4.31 -21.03 2.99
CA ASP A 117 5.09 -20.43 4.07
C ASP A 117 4.40 -19.18 4.62
N GLU A 118 3.88 -18.32 3.76
CA GLU A 118 3.14 -17.12 4.17
C GLU A 118 1.79 -17.47 4.84
N LEU A 119 1.11 -18.53 4.40
CA LEU A 119 -0.11 -19.00 5.05
C LEU A 119 0.18 -19.55 6.45
N ARG A 120 1.27 -20.34 6.62
CA ARG A 120 1.68 -20.85 7.94
C ARG A 120 2.00 -19.74 8.94
N LYS A 121 2.63 -18.65 8.49
CA LYS A 121 2.87 -17.46 9.33
C LYS A 121 1.58 -16.80 9.84
N LYS A 122 0.45 -17.10 9.20
CA LYS A 122 -0.89 -16.58 9.52
C LYS A 122 -1.79 -17.65 10.16
N ASP A 123 -1.20 -18.74 10.65
CA ASP A 123 -1.89 -19.87 11.29
C ASP A 123 -2.91 -20.56 10.37
N ILE A 124 -2.72 -20.50 9.05
CA ILE A 124 -3.55 -21.18 8.06
C ILE A 124 -2.79 -22.42 7.56
N ALA A 125 -3.34 -23.62 7.83
CA ALA A 125 -2.66 -24.88 7.54
C ALA A 125 -2.81 -25.31 6.08
N SER A 126 -3.94 -24.99 5.43
CA SER A 126 -4.26 -25.48 4.08
C SER A 126 -4.71 -24.36 3.14
N ILE A 127 -4.32 -24.48 1.86
CA ILE A 127 -4.80 -23.61 0.78
C ILE A 127 -6.32 -23.71 0.63
N SER A 128 -6.91 -24.90 0.89
CA SER A 128 -8.35 -25.13 0.83
C SER A 128 -9.15 -24.37 1.87
N GLU A 129 -8.52 -23.92 2.96
CA GLU A 129 -9.13 -23.12 4.02
C GLU A 129 -9.15 -21.61 3.69
N VAL A 130 -8.53 -21.20 2.58
CA VAL A 130 -8.38 -19.80 2.21
C VAL A 130 -9.51 -19.35 1.29
N GLU A 131 -10.34 -18.39 1.74
CA GLU A 131 -11.32 -17.73 0.87
C GLU A 131 -10.62 -16.87 -0.18
N ILE A 132 -9.67 -16.02 0.25
CA ILE A 132 -8.88 -15.19 -0.65
C ILE A 132 -7.48 -14.95 -0.07
N ALA A 133 -6.47 -15.07 -0.91
CA ALA A 133 -5.12 -14.59 -0.61
C ALA A 133 -4.68 -13.59 -1.68
N ILE A 134 -4.16 -12.46 -1.23
CA ILE A 134 -3.77 -11.33 -2.05
C ILE A 134 -2.29 -11.05 -1.80
N LEU A 135 -1.48 -11.05 -2.86
CA LEU A 135 -0.15 -10.46 -2.80
C LEU A 135 -0.30 -8.94 -2.83
N GLU A 136 0.14 -8.30 -1.78
CA GLU A 136 0.13 -6.84 -1.65
C GLU A 136 1.31 -6.21 -2.41
N THR A 137 1.28 -4.89 -2.55
CA THR A 137 2.32 -4.15 -3.29
C THR A 137 3.66 -4.06 -2.57
N ASP A 138 3.69 -4.33 -1.28
CA ASP A 138 4.90 -4.43 -0.44
C ASP A 138 5.56 -5.82 -0.49
N GLY A 139 4.91 -6.80 -1.15
CA GLY A 139 5.38 -8.17 -1.25
C GLY A 139 4.82 -9.13 -0.19
N ASN A 140 4.05 -8.63 0.78
CA ASN A 140 3.37 -9.46 1.76
C ASN A 140 2.12 -10.13 1.18
N ILE A 141 1.74 -11.28 1.71
CA ILE A 141 0.50 -11.96 1.35
C ILE A 141 -0.53 -11.73 2.45
N SER A 142 -1.64 -11.05 2.13
CA SER A 142 -2.82 -10.98 2.97
C SER A 142 -3.70 -12.20 2.70
N ALA A 143 -3.97 -13.01 3.71
CA ALA A 143 -4.81 -14.20 3.58
C ALA A 143 -6.01 -14.12 4.53
N PHE A 144 -7.18 -14.50 4.01
CA PHE A 144 -8.43 -14.53 4.75
C PHE A 144 -8.97 -15.96 4.69
N PRO A 145 -9.19 -16.62 5.83
CA PRO A 145 -9.75 -17.97 5.87
C PRO A 145 -11.20 -17.94 5.40
N MET A 146 -11.69 -19.09 4.94
CA MET A 146 -13.11 -19.29 4.70
C MET A 146 -13.85 -19.15 6.02
N ALA A 147 -14.72 -18.14 6.10
CA ALA A 147 -15.62 -18.01 7.24
C ALA A 147 -16.87 -18.86 7.00
N ASP A 148 -17.40 -19.45 8.05
CA ASP A 148 -18.71 -20.10 8.00
C ASP A 148 -19.77 -19.06 7.66
N GLY A 149 -20.23 -19.05 6.41
CA GLY A 149 -21.40 -18.26 5.96
C GLY A 149 -21.16 -17.02 5.11
N GLY A 150 -19.99 -16.41 5.03
CA GLY A 150 -19.85 -15.17 4.27
C GLY A 150 -18.43 -14.89 3.79
N GLY A 151 -18.27 -14.70 2.48
CA GLY A 151 -17.01 -14.21 1.91
C GLY A 151 -16.68 -12.77 2.31
N LEU A 152 -15.53 -12.26 1.88
CA LEU A 152 -15.13 -10.87 2.15
C LEU A 152 -16.20 -9.85 1.72
N PRO A 153 -16.44 -8.81 2.52
CA PRO A 153 -17.38 -7.74 2.16
C PRO A 153 -16.99 -7.07 0.84
N TYR A 154 -17.99 -6.78 0.02
CA TYR A 154 -17.77 -6.06 -1.24
C TYR A 154 -17.78 -4.55 -1.00
N THR A 155 -16.71 -3.85 -1.33
CA THR A 155 -16.73 -2.38 -1.34
C THR A 155 -17.56 -1.91 -2.53
N LEU A 156 -18.73 -1.35 -2.27
CA LEU A 156 -19.67 -0.88 -3.29
C LEU A 156 -19.48 0.59 -3.66
N ILE A 157 -19.04 1.42 -2.68
CA ILE A 157 -18.71 2.83 -2.89
C ILE A 157 -17.32 3.10 -2.31
N SER A 158 -16.52 3.87 -3.04
CA SER A 158 -15.23 4.38 -2.61
C SER A 158 -15.08 5.82 -3.05
N ASP A 159 -14.90 6.71 -2.09
CA ASP A 159 -14.76 8.17 -2.28
C ASP A 159 -15.87 8.77 -3.16
N GLY A 160 -17.12 8.42 -2.84
CA GLY A 160 -18.32 8.91 -3.55
C GLY A 160 -18.57 8.24 -4.91
N ARG A 161 -17.75 7.28 -5.32
CA ARG A 161 -17.87 6.59 -6.61
C ARG A 161 -18.37 5.17 -6.43
N ILE A 162 -19.44 4.82 -7.13
CA ILE A 162 -19.99 3.46 -7.16
C ILE A 162 -19.05 2.57 -7.97
N ILE A 163 -18.73 1.37 -7.43
CA ILE A 163 -17.91 0.35 -8.07
C ILE A 163 -18.84 -0.69 -8.73
N ASP A 164 -19.24 -0.47 -9.97
CA ASP A 164 -20.21 -1.32 -10.69
C ASP A 164 -19.81 -2.78 -10.76
N LYS A 165 -18.51 -3.06 -10.91
CA LYS A 165 -17.99 -4.43 -10.92
C LYS A 165 -18.28 -5.18 -9.61
N ASN A 166 -18.23 -4.48 -8.49
CA ASN A 166 -18.52 -5.07 -7.18
C ASN A 166 -20.01 -5.17 -6.92
N LEU A 167 -20.84 -4.24 -7.44
CA LEU A 167 -22.29 -4.38 -7.43
C LEU A 167 -22.73 -5.66 -8.13
N GLN A 168 -22.22 -5.92 -9.34
CA GLN A 168 -22.53 -7.14 -10.08
C GLN A 168 -22.13 -8.40 -9.31
N LYS A 169 -20.94 -8.40 -8.69
CA LYS A 169 -20.44 -9.55 -7.92
C LYS A 169 -21.19 -9.80 -6.63
N SER A 170 -21.66 -8.74 -5.96
CA SER A 170 -22.42 -8.84 -4.71
C SER A 170 -23.90 -9.18 -4.94
N GLY A 171 -24.38 -9.11 -6.19
CA GLY A 171 -25.82 -9.26 -6.50
C GLY A 171 -26.67 -8.07 -6.05
N VAL A 172 -26.07 -6.94 -5.70
CA VAL A 172 -26.77 -5.72 -5.27
C VAL A 172 -27.00 -4.82 -6.47
N SER A 173 -28.26 -4.48 -6.78
CA SER A 173 -28.59 -3.51 -7.82
C SER A 173 -28.33 -2.07 -7.35
N ARG A 174 -28.12 -1.15 -8.30
CA ARG A 174 -27.99 0.28 -7.97
C ARG A 174 -29.21 0.84 -7.21
N LYS A 175 -30.42 0.34 -7.51
CA LYS A 175 -31.64 0.71 -6.80
C LYS A 175 -31.56 0.24 -5.34
N LYS A 176 -31.29 -1.04 -5.13
CA LYS A 176 -31.14 -1.62 -3.78
C LYS A 176 -30.05 -0.92 -2.96
N LEU A 177 -28.92 -0.55 -3.58
CA LEU A 177 -27.86 0.21 -2.90
C LEU A 177 -28.38 1.57 -2.41
N ARG A 178 -29.13 2.32 -3.23
CA ARG A 178 -29.72 3.61 -2.84
C ARG A 178 -30.73 3.46 -1.71
N ASP A 179 -31.56 2.44 -1.78
CA ASP A 179 -32.54 2.15 -0.72
C ASP A 179 -31.84 1.85 0.61
N MET A 180 -30.75 1.07 0.57
CA MET A 180 -29.95 0.73 1.75
C MET A 180 -29.14 1.92 2.31
N LEU A 181 -28.83 2.93 1.50
CA LEU A 181 -28.19 4.18 1.94
C LEU A 181 -29.17 5.14 2.65
N GLY A 182 -30.48 4.85 2.67
CA GLY A 182 -31.46 5.63 3.41
C GLY A 182 -31.57 7.09 2.98
N GLY A 183 -31.45 7.36 1.67
CA GLY A 183 -31.52 8.73 1.13
C GLY A 183 -30.19 9.49 1.10
N VAL A 184 -29.09 8.89 1.58
CA VAL A 184 -27.77 9.49 1.48
C VAL A 184 -27.27 9.37 0.05
N PRO A 185 -26.89 10.48 -0.63
CA PRO A 185 -26.37 10.41 -1.99
C PRO A 185 -25.00 9.69 -1.99
N PRO A 186 -24.72 8.82 -2.97
CA PRO A 186 -23.46 8.08 -3.05
C PRO A 186 -22.21 8.98 -3.01
N GLU A 187 -22.29 10.20 -3.53
CA GLU A 187 -21.22 11.19 -3.58
C GLU A 187 -20.78 11.67 -2.19
N ALA A 188 -21.70 11.67 -1.22
CA ALA A 188 -21.44 12.01 0.18
C ALA A 188 -20.88 10.85 1.01
N VAL A 189 -20.75 9.66 0.41
CA VAL A 189 -20.25 8.45 1.08
C VAL A 189 -18.77 8.30 0.84
N LEU A 190 -17.96 8.21 1.89
CA LEU A 190 -16.53 7.95 1.83
C LEU A 190 -16.28 6.49 1.42
N VAL A 191 -16.89 5.57 2.13
CA VAL A 191 -16.80 4.13 1.86
C VAL A 191 -18.13 3.45 2.19
N ALA A 192 -18.57 2.50 1.35
CA ALA A 192 -19.65 1.60 1.66
C ALA A 192 -19.25 0.16 1.33
N THR A 193 -19.40 -0.74 2.28
CA THR A 193 -19.12 -2.15 2.15
C THR A 193 -20.41 -2.96 2.37
N TYR A 194 -20.60 -3.99 1.57
CA TYR A 194 -21.72 -4.90 1.65
C TYR A 194 -21.26 -6.30 1.98
N ASP A 195 -21.75 -6.81 3.06
CA ASP A 195 -21.62 -8.19 3.49
C ASP A 195 -22.96 -8.91 3.30
N LYS A 196 -22.91 -10.18 2.89
CA LYS A 196 -24.16 -10.95 2.66
C LYS A 196 -24.95 -11.21 3.94
N GLU A 197 -24.26 -11.36 5.07
CA GLU A 197 -24.89 -11.64 6.37
C GLU A 197 -25.19 -10.36 7.16
N LYS A 198 -24.21 -9.43 7.19
CA LYS A 198 -24.29 -8.20 8.00
C LYS A 198 -24.96 -7.02 7.28
N GLY A 199 -25.22 -7.15 5.96
CA GLY A 199 -25.82 -6.09 5.15
C GLY A 199 -24.83 -4.99 4.74
N LEU A 200 -25.35 -3.77 4.54
CA LEU A 200 -24.57 -2.60 4.15
C LEU A 200 -24.05 -1.85 5.38
N SER A 201 -22.75 -1.62 5.40
CA SER A 201 -22.10 -0.67 6.32
C SER A 201 -21.50 0.47 5.50
N TYR A 202 -21.69 1.73 5.94
CA TYR A 202 -21.12 2.87 5.24
C TYR A 202 -20.66 3.98 6.19
N GLN A 203 -19.72 4.78 5.72
CA GLN A 203 -19.23 5.99 6.37
C GLN A 203 -19.41 7.19 5.43
N LYS A 204 -19.94 8.29 5.96
CA LYS A 204 -20.04 9.56 5.23
C LYS A 204 -18.69 10.25 5.15
N LYS A 205 -18.51 11.12 4.15
CA LYS A 205 -17.39 12.07 4.10
C LYS A 205 -17.53 13.06 5.25
N GLU A 206 -16.42 13.42 5.85
CA GLU A 206 -16.35 14.60 6.72
C GLU A 206 -16.35 15.85 5.82
N GLU A 207 -17.08 16.88 6.23
CA GLU A 207 -17.12 18.19 5.57
C GLU A 207 -15.77 18.94 5.69
#